data_20fa9d1583cc79ca75d52026aeb36203
#
_entry.id   20fa9d1583cc79ca75d52026aeb36203
#
_cell.length_a   1.000
_cell.length_b   1.000
_cell.length_c   1.000
_cell.angle_alpha   90.00
_cell.angle_beta   90.00
_cell.angle_gamma   90.00
#
_symmetry.space_group_name_H-M   'P 1'
#
loop_
_entity.id
_entity.type
_entity.pdbx_description
1 polymer ?
#
loop_
_entity_poly.entity_id
_entity_poly.type
_entity_poly.pdbx_seq_one_letter_code
_entity_poly.pdbx_strand_id
1 'polypeptide(L)'
;MSDIKMNQTTLGPKFEEALLFANRIHAEQKRKDSGAPYLAHVLGVAALVLEDGGSEEEAIAAVLHDAAEDQGGEEILAEIRDKFGEKISQIVRECSDTLISPKPPWKRRKEYHLGVLKSALPETIRVMQADKVYNARNLQRSLIEHGPQTWQNFKGGREGTLWYFRQMYALLSKVRSGYLMMEFARLIEVIEAFPLADSDSEEPDERG
;
A
#
# COMPACT_ATOMS: atom_id res chain seq x y z
N MET A 1 13.18 -5.09 -34.33
CA MET A 1 12.60 -5.83 -33.18
C MET A 1 13.38 -5.35 -31.96
N SER A 2 12.74 -4.57 -31.10
CA SER A 2 13.38 -4.15 -29.85
C SER A 2 13.44 -5.35 -28.93
N ASP A 3 14.64 -5.76 -28.53
CA ASP A 3 14.84 -6.79 -27.53
C ASP A 3 14.07 -6.39 -26.26
N ILE A 4 13.05 -7.16 -25.93
CA ILE A 4 12.39 -7.04 -24.64
C ILE A 4 13.44 -7.43 -23.60
N LYS A 5 13.99 -6.44 -22.88
CA LYS A 5 14.87 -6.70 -21.74
C LYS A 5 14.05 -7.48 -20.71
N MET A 6 14.25 -8.78 -20.68
CA MET A 6 13.66 -9.62 -19.61
C MET A 6 14.29 -9.22 -18.28
N ASN A 7 13.44 -9.06 -17.27
CA ASN A 7 13.91 -8.88 -15.90
C ASN A 7 14.69 -10.15 -15.48
N GLN A 8 15.95 -9.97 -15.07
CA GLN A 8 16.83 -11.07 -14.63
C GLN A 8 17.00 -11.07 -13.12
N THR A 9 16.07 -10.48 -12.37
CA THR A 9 16.13 -10.48 -10.90
C THR A 9 16.07 -11.91 -10.39
N THR A 10 17.10 -12.32 -9.66
CA THR A 10 17.17 -13.61 -8.97
C THR A 10 16.92 -13.37 -7.48
N LEU A 11 16.06 -14.17 -6.89
CA LEU A 11 15.77 -14.11 -5.47
C LEU A 11 16.65 -15.13 -4.74
N GLY A 12 17.39 -14.67 -3.76
CA GLY A 12 18.33 -15.49 -2.99
C GLY A 12 17.89 -15.72 -1.53
N PRO A 13 18.79 -16.26 -0.70
CA PRO A 13 18.49 -16.56 0.71
C PRO A 13 18.05 -15.36 1.53
N LYS A 14 18.45 -14.14 1.14
CA LYS A 14 18.03 -12.90 1.83
C LYS A 14 16.55 -12.62 1.67
N PHE A 15 16.01 -12.88 0.48
CA PHE A 15 14.57 -12.77 0.23
C PHE A 15 13.78 -13.83 1.01
N GLU A 16 14.29 -15.07 1.07
CA GLU A 16 13.70 -16.13 1.90
C GLU A 16 13.66 -15.72 3.39
N GLU A 17 14.77 -15.17 3.92
CA GLU A 17 14.82 -14.67 5.30
C GLU A 17 13.78 -13.56 5.53
N ALA A 18 13.60 -12.64 4.56
CA ALA A 18 12.61 -11.58 4.65
C ALA A 18 11.17 -12.10 4.70
N LEU A 19 10.86 -13.15 3.91
CA LEU A 19 9.55 -13.82 3.97
C LEU A 19 9.28 -14.45 5.34
N LEU A 20 10.26 -15.15 5.90
CA LEU A 20 10.15 -15.74 7.24
C LEU A 20 9.99 -14.65 8.32
N PHE A 21 10.75 -13.57 8.19
CA PHE A 21 10.64 -12.42 9.09
C PHE A 21 9.24 -11.78 9.03
N ALA A 22 8.74 -11.46 7.83
CA ALA A 22 7.42 -10.90 7.66
C ALA A 22 6.31 -11.82 8.18
N ASN A 23 6.40 -13.13 7.92
CA ASN A 23 5.44 -14.09 8.44
C ASN A 23 5.41 -14.10 9.98
N ARG A 24 6.58 -13.99 10.63
CA ARG A 24 6.68 -13.95 12.10
C ARG A 24 6.04 -12.69 12.68
N ILE A 25 6.39 -11.51 12.14
CA ILE A 25 5.93 -10.23 12.72
C ILE A 25 4.46 -9.94 12.43
N HIS A 26 3.90 -10.45 11.33
CA HIS A 26 2.50 -10.27 10.95
C HIS A 26 1.61 -11.48 11.26
N ALA A 27 2.10 -12.47 12.06
CA ALA A 27 1.40 -13.74 12.30
C ALA A 27 -0.04 -13.57 12.80
N GLU A 28 -0.28 -12.61 13.70
CA GLU A 28 -1.59 -12.34 14.29
C GLU A 28 -2.35 -11.21 13.57
N GLN A 29 -1.70 -10.53 12.62
CA GLN A 29 -2.29 -9.38 11.96
C GLN A 29 -3.21 -9.77 10.82
N LYS A 30 -4.38 -9.14 10.77
CA LYS A 30 -5.38 -9.33 9.72
C LYS A 30 -5.70 -8.02 9.01
N ARG A 31 -6.08 -8.12 7.77
CA ARG A 31 -6.64 -7.02 6.98
C ARG A 31 -7.98 -6.59 7.59
N LYS A 32 -8.20 -5.28 7.73
CA LYS A 32 -9.43 -4.71 8.32
C LYS A 32 -10.64 -4.84 7.41
N ASP A 33 -10.40 -4.86 6.11
CA ASP A 33 -11.41 -4.91 5.07
C ASP A 33 -11.93 -6.33 4.78
N SER A 34 -11.07 -7.34 4.88
CA SER A 34 -11.38 -8.71 4.46
C SER A 34 -11.17 -9.78 5.53
N GLY A 35 -10.51 -9.43 6.65
CA GLY A 35 -10.12 -10.42 7.66
C GLY A 35 -9.01 -11.38 7.21
N ALA A 36 -8.50 -11.24 5.99
CA ALA A 36 -7.40 -12.06 5.46
C ALA A 36 -6.10 -11.84 6.26
N PRO A 37 -5.19 -12.84 6.34
CA PRO A 37 -3.88 -12.64 6.92
C PRO A 37 -3.15 -11.46 6.26
N TYR A 38 -2.52 -10.61 7.08
CA TYR A 38 -1.80 -9.42 6.56
C TYR A 38 -0.68 -9.78 5.59
N LEU A 39 -0.10 -10.96 5.78
CA LEU A 39 0.91 -11.52 4.89
C LEU A 39 0.46 -11.53 3.42
N ALA A 40 -0.83 -11.73 3.13
CA ALA A 40 -1.35 -11.68 1.76
C ALA A 40 -1.12 -10.31 1.10
N HIS A 41 -1.20 -9.21 1.89
CA HIS A 41 -0.92 -7.88 1.40
C HIS A 41 0.55 -7.71 1.02
N VAL A 42 1.46 -7.98 1.94
CA VAL A 42 2.89 -7.75 1.69
C VAL A 42 3.44 -8.64 0.58
N LEU A 43 2.93 -9.88 0.45
CA LEU A 43 3.24 -10.77 -0.68
C LEU A 43 2.72 -10.21 -2.01
N GLY A 44 1.50 -9.68 -2.02
CA GLY A 44 0.92 -9.06 -3.22
C GLY A 44 1.68 -7.81 -3.67
N VAL A 45 2.13 -6.97 -2.73
CA VAL A 45 2.99 -5.81 -3.02
C VAL A 45 4.34 -6.26 -3.58
N ALA A 46 4.98 -7.26 -2.98
CA ALA A 46 6.25 -7.80 -3.46
C ALA A 46 6.13 -8.41 -4.88
N ALA A 47 5.02 -9.13 -5.15
CA ALA A 47 4.75 -9.65 -6.49
C ALA A 47 4.68 -8.52 -7.54
N LEU A 48 3.93 -7.45 -7.26
CA LEU A 48 3.84 -6.29 -8.15
C LEU A 48 5.19 -5.60 -8.38
N VAL A 49 6.02 -5.49 -7.33
CA VAL A 49 7.38 -4.93 -7.45
C VAL A 49 8.22 -5.78 -8.39
N LEU A 50 8.19 -7.11 -8.26
CA LEU A 50 8.94 -8.03 -9.12
C LEU A 50 8.44 -8.02 -10.57
N GLU A 51 7.13 -8.04 -10.78
CA GLU A 51 6.51 -7.97 -12.12
C GLU A 51 6.85 -6.66 -12.83
N ASP A 52 6.99 -5.56 -12.06
CA ASP A 52 7.38 -4.24 -12.57
C ASP A 52 8.91 -4.08 -12.74
N GLY A 53 9.67 -5.16 -12.63
CA GLY A 53 11.12 -5.18 -12.86
C GLY A 53 11.95 -4.72 -11.66
N GLY A 54 11.42 -4.82 -10.45
CA GLY A 54 12.15 -4.50 -9.22
C GLY A 54 13.30 -5.47 -8.93
N SER A 55 14.29 -4.98 -8.20
CA SER A 55 15.41 -5.77 -7.70
C SER A 55 15.01 -6.64 -6.50
N GLU A 56 15.89 -7.57 -6.09
CA GLU A 56 15.72 -8.33 -4.86
C GLU A 56 15.60 -7.42 -3.62
N GLU A 57 16.41 -6.35 -3.54
CA GLU A 57 16.32 -5.39 -2.43
C GLU A 57 14.96 -4.70 -2.36
N GLU A 58 14.41 -4.31 -3.51
CA GLU A 58 13.06 -3.72 -3.58
C GLU A 58 11.97 -4.74 -3.21
N ALA A 59 12.12 -6.00 -3.61
CA ALA A 59 11.20 -7.07 -3.23
C ALA A 59 11.25 -7.36 -1.72
N ILE A 60 12.45 -7.39 -1.11
CA ILE A 60 12.63 -7.51 0.34
C ILE A 60 11.98 -6.32 1.04
N ALA A 61 12.25 -5.11 0.58
CA ALA A 61 11.63 -3.91 1.15
C ALA A 61 10.10 -3.94 1.01
N ALA A 62 9.57 -4.44 -0.10
CA ALA A 62 8.13 -4.60 -0.32
C ALA A 62 7.49 -5.60 0.65
N VAL A 63 8.15 -6.72 0.94
CA VAL A 63 7.70 -7.69 1.95
C VAL A 63 7.68 -7.07 3.36
N LEU A 64 8.56 -6.12 3.63
CA LEU A 64 8.78 -5.52 4.96
C LEU A 64 8.20 -4.11 5.11
N HIS A 65 7.59 -3.52 4.08
CA HIS A 65 7.29 -2.09 4.00
C HIS A 65 6.40 -1.54 5.13
N ASP A 66 5.49 -2.36 5.66
CA ASP A 66 4.59 -2.01 6.77
C ASP A 66 5.11 -2.47 8.14
N ALA A 67 6.24 -3.19 8.19
CA ALA A 67 6.77 -3.79 9.41
C ALA A 67 6.98 -2.76 10.53
N ALA A 68 7.64 -1.66 10.21
CA ALA A 68 7.95 -0.63 11.20
C ALA A 68 6.73 0.16 11.63
N GLU A 69 5.82 0.49 10.70
CA GLU A 69 4.58 1.23 11.05
C GLU A 69 3.67 0.44 11.99
N ASP A 70 3.61 -0.87 11.82
CA ASP A 70 2.58 -1.71 12.46
C ASP A 70 3.11 -2.58 13.59
N GLN A 71 4.42 -2.86 13.68
CA GLN A 71 4.95 -3.90 14.56
C GLN A 71 6.04 -3.46 15.56
N GLY A 72 6.45 -2.19 15.58
CA GLY A 72 7.41 -1.77 16.61
C GLY A 72 8.28 -0.55 16.30
N GLY A 73 7.95 0.21 15.28
CA GLY A 73 8.59 1.51 15.01
C GLY A 73 10.10 1.39 14.78
N GLU A 74 10.86 2.20 15.52
CA GLU A 74 12.33 2.28 15.40
C GLU A 74 13.04 0.97 15.76
N GLU A 75 12.50 0.16 16.67
CA GLU A 75 13.11 -1.12 17.07
C GLU A 75 13.07 -2.13 15.91
N ILE A 76 11.95 -2.23 15.22
CA ILE A 76 11.84 -3.08 14.02
C ILE A 76 12.72 -2.57 12.89
N LEU A 77 12.82 -1.24 12.70
CA LEU A 77 13.72 -0.68 11.70
C LEU A 77 15.18 -1.01 12.00
N ALA A 78 15.61 -1.01 13.27
CA ALA A 78 16.95 -1.42 13.67
C ALA A 78 17.18 -2.90 13.35
N GLU A 79 16.22 -3.80 13.66
CA GLU A 79 16.33 -5.22 13.32
C GLU A 79 16.40 -5.44 11.80
N ILE A 80 15.59 -4.70 11.02
CA ILE A 80 15.63 -4.74 9.55
C ILE A 80 16.99 -4.27 9.03
N ARG A 81 17.54 -3.20 9.57
CA ARG A 81 18.87 -2.70 9.19
C ARG A 81 19.96 -3.73 9.45
N ASP A 82 19.95 -4.34 10.63
CA ASP A 82 20.98 -5.30 11.05
C ASP A 82 20.93 -6.59 10.20
N LYS A 83 19.73 -7.04 9.79
CA LYS A 83 19.53 -8.24 8.97
C LYS A 83 19.68 -8.01 7.48
N PHE A 84 19.06 -6.94 6.98
CA PHE A 84 18.88 -6.72 5.54
C PHE A 84 19.71 -5.57 4.98
N GLY A 85 20.25 -4.71 5.85
CA GLY A 85 21.12 -3.59 5.49
C GLY A 85 20.42 -2.24 5.50
N GLU A 86 21.23 -1.18 5.46
CA GLU A 86 20.79 0.22 5.60
C GLU A 86 19.80 0.63 4.54
N LYS A 87 20.04 0.27 3.26
CA LYS A 87 19.19 0.66 2.15
C LYS A 87 17.75 0.13 2.29
N ILE A 88 17.60 -1.14 2.66
CA ILE A 88 16.28 -1.76 2.86
C ILE A 88 15.57 -1.11 4.05
N SER A 89 16.28 -0.88 5.16
CA SER A 89 15.75 -0.17 6.32
C SER A 89 15.29 1.26 5.97
N GLN A 90 16.04 1.98 5.12
CA GLN A 90 15.67 3.30 4.65
C GLN A 90 14.39 3.25 3.82
N ILE A 91 14.27 2.32 2.86
CA ILE A 91 13.05 2.16 2.06
C ILE A 91 11.84 1.90 2.96
N VAL A 92 11.96 0.99 3.94
CA VAL A 92 10.89 0.68 4.89
C VAL A 92 10.51 1.91 5.72
N ARG A 93 11.50 2.69 6.19
CA ARG A 93 11.27 3.96 6.90
C ARG A 93 10.48 4.95 6.05
N GLU A 94 10.87 5.12 4.79
CA GLU A 94 10.23 6.05 3.86
C GLU A 94 8.82 5.59 3.45
N CYS A 95 8.53 4.29 3.48
CA CYS A 95 7.19 3.74 3.28
C CYS A 95 6.26 3.98 4.48
N SER A 96 6.80 4.13 5.68
CA SER A 96 6.03 4.29 6.91
C SER A 96 5.46 5.70 7.06
N ASP A 97 4.16 5.84 7.31
CA ASP A 97 3.52 7.16 7.53
C ASP A 97 3.72 7.68 8.95
N THR A 98 4.10 6.83 9.90
CA THR A 98 4.52 7.17 11.26
C THR A 98 5.20 6.00 11.95
N LEU A 99 6.17 6.32 12.79
CA LEU A 99 6.82 5.39 13.71
C LEU A 99 6.47 5.70 15.18
N ILE A 100 5.58 6.69 15.39
CA ILE A 100 5.22 7.19 16.71
C ILE A 100 4.00 6.43 17.23
N SER A 101 4.05 6.01 18.49
CA SER A 101 2.92 5.44 19.22
C SER A 101 2.60 6.32 20.45
N PRO A 102 1.34 6.71 20.68
CA PRO A 102 0.16 6.48 19.84
C PRO A 102 0.24 7.22 18.49
N LYS A 103 -0.34 6.62 17.44
CA LYS A 103 -0.31 7.20 16.08
C LYS A 103 -1.00 8.58 16.06
N PRO A 104 -0.38 9.61 15.46
CA PRO A 104 -1.02 10.93 15.27
C PRO A 104 -2.31 10.86 14.44
N PRO A 105 -3.11 11.96 14.39
CA PRO A 105 -4.32 12.02 13.56
C PRO A 105 -4.06 11.63 12.11
N TRP A 106 -5.01 10.87 11.51
CA TRP A 106 -4.88 10.28 10.19
C TRP A 106 -4.42 11.27 9.11
N LYS A 107 -5.08 12.41 9.00
CA LYS A 107 -4.79 13.44 7.97
C LYS A 107 -3.36 13.96 8.09
N ARG A 108 -2.91 14.28 9.33
CA ARG A 108 -1.55 14.77 9.59
C ARG A 108 -0.48 13.77 9.18
N ARG A 109 -0.72 12.47 9.44
CA ARG A 109 0.21 11.40 9.05
C ARG A 109 0.32 11.31 7.52
N LYS A 110 -0.82 11.36 6.81
CA LYS A 110 -0.84 11.28 5.35
C LYS A 110 -0.16 12.49 4.71
N GLU A 111 -0.36 13.70 5.24
CA GLU A 111 0.33 14.92 4.80
C GLU A 111 1.85 14.85 5.05
N TYR A 112 2.25 14.36 6.21
CA TYR A 112 3.66 14.13 6.53
C TYR A 112 4.30 13.12 5.55
N HIS A 113 3.66 12.00 5.32
CA HIS A 113 4.15 10.96 4.42
C HIS A 113 4.28 11.45 2.97
N LEU A 114 3.31 12.22 2.47
CA LEU A 114 3.44 12.89 1.18
C LEU A 114 4.66 13.83 1.12
N GLY A 115 5.01 14.45 2.24
CA GLY A 115 6.23 15.25 2.36
C GLY A 115 7.49 14.41 2.24
N VAL A 116 7.57 13.29 2.95
CA VAL A 116 8.70 12.34 2.92
C VAL A 116 8.94 11.82 1.50
N LEU A 117 7.88 11.41 0.82
CA LEU A 117 7.97 10.82 -0.52
C LEU A 117 8.48 11.77 -1.62
N LYS A 118 8.48 13.08 -1.38
CA LYS A 118 9.04 14.06 -2.34
C LYS A 118 10.54 13.92 -2.54
N SER A 119 11.25 13.39 -1.55
CA SER A 119 12.72 13.20 -1.56
C SER A 119 13.13 11.75 -1.32
N ALA A 120 12.18 10.82 -1.40
CA ALA A 120 12.42 9.40 -1.17
C ALA A 120 13.26 8.76 -2.28
N LEU A 121 13.87 7.63 -1.97
CA LEU A 121 14.63 6.83 -2.93
C LEU A 121 13.73 6.38 -4.11
N PRO A 122 14.29 6.24 -5.33
CA PRO A 122 13.56 5.68 -6.47
C PRO A 122 12.95 4.30 -6.18
N GLU A 123 13.65 3.48 -5.38
CA GLU A 123 13.21 2.16 -4.94
C GLU A 123 11.97 2.26 -4.03
N THR A 124 11.96 3.23 -3.11
CA THR A 124 10.79 3.54 -2.27
C THR A 124 9.58 3.89 -3.14
N ILE A 125 9.80 4.70 -4.18
CA ILE A 125 8.72 5.10 -5.10
C ILE A 125 8.10 3.87 -5.77
N ARG A 126 8.89 2.89 -6.23
CA ARG A 126 8.35 1.65 -6.82
C ARG A 126 7.55 0.84 -5.80
N VAL A 127 8.07 0.65 -4.59
CA VAL A 127 7.35 -0.06 -3.53
C VAL A 127 6.02 0.64 -3.22
N MET A 128 6.01 1.96 -3.12
CA MET A 128 4.79 2.74 -2.86
C MET A 128 3.80 2.70 -4.01
N GLN A 129 4.26 2.67 -5.27
CA GLN A 129 3.39 2.46 -6.42
C GLN A 129 2.68 1.10 -6.32
N ALA A 130 3.43 0.04 -6.05
CA ALA A 130 2.88 -1.31 -5.88
C ALA A 130 1.90 -1.40 -4.72
N ASP A 131 2.23 -0.82 -3.56
CA ASP A 131 1.34 -0.77 -2.40
C ASP A 131 0.03 -0.04 -2.71
N LYS A 132 0.09 1.12 -3.40
CA LYS A 132 -1.13 1.87 -3.71
C LYS A 132 -2.01 1.14 -4.73
N VAL A 133 -1.42 0.49 -5.73
CA VAL A 133 -2.17 -0.37 -6.66
C VAL A 133 -2.85 -1.52 -5.90
N TYR A 134 -2.11 -2.23 -5.04
CA TYR A 134 -2.65 -3.35 -4.29
C TYR A 134 -3.79 -2.90 -3.34
N ASN A 135 -3.61 -1.79 -2.64
CA ASN A 135 -4.64 -1.23 -1.77
C ASN A 135 -5.89 -0.78 -2.56
N ALA A 136 -5.72 -0.17 -3.73
CA ALA A 136 -6.84 0.23 -4.57
C ALA A 136 -7.61 -0.99 -5.15
N ARG A 137 -6.90 -2.05 -5.57
CA ARG A 137 -7.53 -3.33 -5.99
C ARG A 137 -8.39 -3.92 -4.87
N ASN A 138 -7.86 -3.95 -3.63
CA ASN A 138 -8.60 -4.48 -2.50
C ASN A 138 -9.81 -3.60 -2.14
N LEU A 139 -9.66 -2.27 -2.20
CA LEU A 139 -10.79 -1.36 -1.96
C LEU A 139 -11.88 -1.55 -3.03
N GLN A 140 -11.51 -1.63 -4.31
CA GLN A 140 -12.46 -1.93 -5.39
C GLN A 140 -13.19 -3.25 -5.13
N ARG A 141 -12.45 -4.31 -4.78
CA ARG A 141 -13.04 -5.61 -4.44
C ARG A 141 -14.02 -5.50 -3.28
N SER A 142 -13.63 -4.85 -2.18
CA SER A 142 -14.49 -4.67 -1.01
C SER A 142 -15.76 -3.87 -1.33
N LEU A 143 -15.66 -2.86 -2.20
CA LEU A 143 -16.84 -2.12 -2.68
C LEU A 143 -17.78 -2.99 -3.50
N ILE A 144 -17.25 -3.88 -4.34
CA ILE A 144 -18.07 -4.83 -5.13
C ILE A 144 -18.75 -5.86 -4.20
N GLU A 145 -18.02 -6.39 -3.21
CA GLU A 145 -18.51 -7.46 -2.32
C GLU A 145 -19.47 -6.92 -1.24
N HIS A 146 -19.23 -5.70 -0.74
CA HIS A 146 -19.93 -5.17 0.44
C HIS A 146 -20.60 -3.81 0.22
N GLY A 147 -20.45 -3.21 -0.96
CA GLY A 147 -21.08 -1.92 -1.25
C GLY A 147 -20.48 -0.74 -0.47
N PRO A 148 -21.23 0.39 -0.39
CA PRO A 148 -20.76 1.64 0.22
C PRO A 148 -20.40 1.55 1.70
N GLN A 149 -20.92 0.58 2.44
CA GLN A 149 -20.55 0.36 3.84
C GLN A 149 -19.05 0.06 4.05
N THR A 150 -18.34 -0.37 2.99
CA THR A 150 -16.89 -0.54 2.98
C THR A 150 -16.16 0.69 3.52
N TRP A 151 -16.66 1.90 3.27
CA TRP A 151 -16.04 3.14 3.69
C TRP A 151 -15.93 3.32 5.21
N GLN A 152 -16.76 2.63 5.99
CA GLN A 152 -16.72 2.65 7.46
C GLN A 152 -15.42 2.05 8.01
N ASN A 153 -14.75 1.19 7.24
CA ASN A 153 -13.46 0.59 7.61
C ASN A 153 -12.27 1.54 7.43
N PHE A 154 -12.47 2.68 6.79
CA PHE A 154 -11.42 3.65 6.46
C PHE A 154 -11.53 4.89 7.34
N LYS A 155 -10.46 5.19 8.10
CA LYS A 155 -10.42 6.36 9.02
C LYS A 155 -10.63 7.71 8.32
N GLY A 156 -10.27 7.80 7.04
CA GLY A 156 -10.50 9.00 6.22
C GLY A 156 -11.90 9.05 5.56
N GLY A 157 -12.69 7.99 5.73
CA GLY A 157 -13.89 7.80 4.96
C GLY A 157 -13.62 7.78 3.45
N ARG A 158 -14.66 7.93 2.65
CA ARG A 158 -14.55 8.00 1.18
C ARG A 158 -13.71 9.21 0.74
N GLU A 159 -14.08 10.39 1.18
CA GLU A 159 -13.45 11.65 0.72
C GLU A 159 -11.96 11.72 1.08
N GLY A 160 -11.59 11.35 2.32
CA GLY A 160 -10.20 11.34 2.74
C GLY A 160 -9.38 10.28 1.97
N THR A 161 -9.93 9.10 1.74
CA THR A 161 -9.23 8.03 1.02
C THR A 161 -9.00 8.42 -0.45
N LEU A 162 -10.01 8.93 -1.14
CA LEU A 162 -9.90 9.42 -2.51
C LEU A 162 -8.94 10.62 -2.63
N TRP A 163 -9.01 11.56 -1.69
CA TRP A 163 -8.04 12.65 -1.61
C TRP A 163 -6.60 12.09 -1.52
N TYR A 164 -6.36 11.13 -0.64
CA TYR A 164 -5.03 10.57 -0.46
C TYR A 164 -4.56 9.81 -1.72
N PHE A 165 -5.40 9.02 -2.35
CA PHE A 165 -5.08 8.32 -3.59
C PHE A 165 -4.72 9.29 -4.72
N ARG A 166 -5.48 10.37 -4.90
CA ARG A 166 -5.17 11.42 -5.89
C ARG A 166 -3.83 12.10 -5.62
N GLN A 167 -3.54 12.42 -4.35
CA GLN A 167 -2.25 13.02 -3.97
C GLN A 167 -1.08 12.06 -4.23
N MET A 168 -1.23 10.79 -3.85
CA MET A 168 -0.23 9.75 -4.12
C MET A 168 -0.01 9.57 -5.63
N TYR A 169 -1.06 9.47 -6.42
CA TYR A 169 -0.95 9.38 -7.87
C TYR A 169 -0.20 10.58 -8.45
N ALA A 170 -0.60 11.80 -8.09
CA ALA A 170 0.01 13.03 -8.58
C ALA A 170 1.50 13.15 -8.22
N LEU A 171 1.92 12.58 -7.09
CA LEU A 171 3.32 12.58 -6.66
C LEU A 171 4.10 11.45 -7.36
N LEU A 172 3.64 10.22 -7.25
CA LEU A 172 4.36 9.04 -7.70
C LEU A 172 4.51 8.99 -9.23
N SER A 173 3.49 9.43 -9.98
CA SER A 173 3.52 9.47 -11.44
C SER A 173 4.51 10.49 -12.02
N LYS A 174 4.86 11.54 -11.26
CA LYS A 174 5.89 12.51 -11.66
C LYS A 174 7.31 11.94 -11.58
N VAL A 175 7.53 11.02 -10.63
CA VAL A 175 8.85 10.43 -10.41
C VAL A 175 9.06 9.23 -11.35
N ARG A 176 8.04 8.39 -11.48
CA ARG A 176 8.11 7.17 -12.28
C ARG A 176 6.76 6.89 -12.95
N SER A 177 6.78 6.79 -14.26
CA SER A 177 5.64 6.35 -15.09
C SER A 177 5.75 4.84 -15.34
N GLY A 178 4.66 4.21 -15.76
CA GLY A 178 4.62 2.79 -16.13
C GLY A 178 3.27 2.17 -15.87
N TYR A 179 3.21 0.84 -16.03
CA TYR A 179 1.98 0.06 -15.90
C TYR A 179 1.28 0.25 -14.55
N LEU A 180 2.03 0.23 -13.43
CA LEU A 180 1.46 0.42 -12.10
C LEU A 180 0.71 1.76 -11.96
N MET A 181 1.24 2.84 -12.54
CA MET A 181 0.57 4.15 -12.47
C MET A 181 -0.63 4.25 -13.41
N MET A 182 -0.59 3.61 -14.58
CA MET A 182 -1.75 3.51 -15.47
C MET A 182 -2.88 2.73 -14.79
N GLU A 183 -2.55 1.63 -14.13
CA GLU A 183 -3.52 0.84 -13.40
C GLU A 183 -4.07 1.59 -12.17
N PHE A 184 -3.21 2.28 -11.43
CA PHE A 184 -3.65 3.06 -10.27
C PHE A 184 -4.62 4.17 -10.67
N ALA A 185 -4.35 4.89 -11.78
CA ALA A 185 -5.28 5.89 -12.32
C ALA A 185 -6.65 5.28 -12.61
N ARG A 186 -6.68 4.17 -13.36
CA ARG A 186 -7.92 3.45 -13.68
C ARG A 186 -8.68 2.99 -12.43
N LEU A 187 -7.95 2.48 -11.44
CA LEU A 187 -8.57 2.05 -10.18
C LEU A 187 -9.20 3.22 -9.41
N ILE A 188 -8.53 4.38 -9.39
CA ILE A 188 -9.09 5.59 -8.77
C ILE A 188 -10.40 5.98 -9.46
N GLU A 189 -10.43 6.04 -10.80
CA GLU A 189 -11.65 6.36 -11.56
C GLU A 189 -12.81 5.41 -11.26
N VAL A 190 -12.54 4.11 -11.22
CA VAL A 190 -13.54 3.08 -10.91
C VAL A 190 -14.08 3.23 -9.49
N ILE A 191 -13.19 3.46 -8.51
CA ILE A 191 -13.57 3.64 -7.10
C ILE A 191 -14.38 4.94 -6.92
N GLU A 192 -14.01 6.01 -7.62
CA GLU A 192 -14.74 7.28 -7.58
C GLU A 192 -16.16 7.18 -8.17
N ALA A 193 -16.28 6.40 -9.25
CA ALA A 193 -17.57 6.17 -9.91
C ALA A 193 -18.46 5.18 -9.15
N PHE A 194 -17.96 4.53 -8.09
CA PHE A 194 -18.77 3.55 -7.36
C PHE A 194 -19.95 4.24 -6.68
N PRO A 195 -21.19 3.71 -6.82
CA PRO A 195 -22.40 4.33 -6.27
C PRO A 195 -22.25 4.56 -4.76
N LEU A 196 -22.74 5.70 -4.29
CA LEU A 196 -23.04 5.91 -2.88
C LEU A 196 -24.31 5.10 -2.53
N ALA A 197 -24.47 4.73 -1.26
CA ALA A 197 -25.79 4.22 -0.84
C ALA A 197 -26.83 5.27 -1.19
N ASP A 198 -27.91 4.86 -1.82
CA ASP A 198 -29.09 5.72 -1.96
C ASP A 198 -29.46 6.16 -0.55
N SER A 199 -29.34 7.47 -0.28
CA SER A 199 -29.98 8.06 0.89
C SER A 199 -31.46 7.83 0.69
N ASP A 200 -32.01 6.86 1.44
CA ASP A 200 -33.41 6.52 1.57
C ASP A 200 -34.27 7.06 0.45
N SER A 201 -34.62 6.19 -0.52
CA SER A 201 -35.88 6.37 -1.24
C SER A 201 -36.95 6.29 -0.14
N GLU A 202 -37.39 7.44 0.37
CA GLU A 202 -38.66 7.57 1.06
C GLU A 202 -39.69 6.91 0.12
N GLU A 203 -40.12 5.70 0.48
CA GLU A 203 -41.37 5.17 -0.11
C GLU A 203 -42.45 6.21 0.19
N PRO A 204 -43.15 6.71 -0.79
CA PRO A 204 -44.32 7.53 -0.52
C PRO A 204 -45.30 6.64 0.27
N ASP A 205 -45.61 7.08 1.49
CA ASP A 205 -46.66 6.48 2.33
C ASP A 205 -48.00 6.54 1.54
N GLU A 206 -48.27 5.48 0.77
CA GLU A 206 -49.60 5.25 0.20
C GLU A 206 -50.56 4.74 1.28
N ARG A 207 -50.89 5.62 2.21
CA ARG A 207 -52.05 5.45 3.09
C ARG A 207 -52.82 6.75 3.16
N GLY A 208 -53.68 6.97 2.16
CA GLY A 208 -54.79 7.87 2.17
C GLY A 208 -56.08 7.09 1.96
#